data_5670e22700205fbee1225384877e6bb8
#
_entry.id   5670e22700205fbee1225384877e6bb8
#
_cell.length_a   1.000
_cell.length_b   1.000
_cell.length_c   1.000
_cell.angle_alpha   90.00
_cell.angle_beta   90.00
_cell.angle_gamma   90.00
#
_symmetry.space_group_name_H-M   'P 1'
#
loop_
_entity.id
_entity.type
_entity.pdbx_description
1 polymer ?
#
loop_
_entity_poly.entity_id
_entity_poly.type
_entity_poly.pdbx_seq_one_letter_code
_entity_poly.pdbx_strand_id
1 'polypeptide(L)'
;MTTFPLAILHDMKTRYALPSFLTRLLSLAAAAAVLTLALPGCNGSKAFVKRAGKMEEAGMMSQAANLYYTAVVKKPTNIDAMVGLKRTGQIVLGQHISSFDEAVAFGQRETALEAWHDAEAWNDKLSAVGVDLAFPEAKRASYEAVKNAHLDATYRQANILLEQEMFAEALLEFDAILALDPTYQDAPALRNVAYCEPRYREGVLAQEADRYRAAHSQFAEVVSADASYKDANDRLNQVLEDGRFTVAMTEFKNGSSRVNLEVKIQTLAEQALMSSEDPFLKVVDRESLALILQEQSMGMSGLTTGGDVEIGNLLGAKALLKATVTTCDHRESRLQRSYQTGYEQYKVERVNEEGKKYFETKYRQVQYREFVQDASVDIACTFKFISTTTGEVVASETIYGRASDNIRYIEYDGNASKFYLAGNSG
;
A
#
# COMPACT_ATOMS: atom_id res chain seq x y z
N MET A 1 24.23 30.12 -6.33
CA MET A 1 23.82 29.37 -7.52
C MET A 1 23.38 27.99 -7.05
N THR A 2 22.15 27.86 -6.60
CA THR A 2 21.56 26.60 -6.15
C THR A 2 20.50 26.19 -7.17
N THR A 3 20.86 25.21 -7.95
CA THR A 3 19.96 24.55 -8.90
C THR A 3 18.90 23.78 -8.14
N PHE A 4 17.64 24.18 -8.23
CA PHE A 4 16.50 23.36 -7.82
C PHE A 4 16.27 22.26 -8.86
N PRO A 5 16.23 20.99 -8.51
CA PRO A 5 15.88 19.94 -9.46
C PRO A 5 14.36 19.90 -9.67
N LEU A 6 13.97 20.08 -10.90
CA LEU A 6 12.61 19.90 -11.43
C LEU A 6 12.33 18.39 -11.57
N ALA A 7 12.06 17.70 -10.46
CA ALA A 7 11.80 16.27 -10.46
C ALA A 7 10.77 15.89 -9.38
N ILE A 8 9.62 16.55 -9.34
CA ILE A 8 8.56 16.25 -8.34
C ILE A 8 7.25 15.79 -8.97
N LEU A 9 7.22 15.41 -10.24
CA LEU A 9 5.98 14.87 -10.82
C LEU A 9 6.13 13.61 -11.68
N HIS A 10 7.26 12.91 -11.60
CA HIS A 10 7.40 11.70 -12.43
C HIS A 10 8.32 10.61 -11.86
N ASP A 11 8.22 10.27 -10.55
CA ASP A 11 8.81 8.99 -10.12
C ASP A 11 8.26 8.47 -8.78
N MET A 12 6.97 8.16 -8.74
CA MET A 12 6.40 7.28 -7.72
C MET A 12 6.15 5.87 -8.25
N LYS A 13 7.00 5.38 -9.13
CA LYS A 13 7.07 3.95 -9.47
C LYS A 13 8.51 3.58 -9.74
N THR A 14 9.30 3.39 -8.70
CA THR A 14 10.39 2.40 -8.80
C THR A 14 11.14 2.27 -7.48
N ARG A 15 11.24 1.02 -7.06
CA ARG A 15 12.37 0.38 -6.39
C ARG A 15 12.40 0.38 -4.86
N TYR A 16 11.58 -0.52 -4.32
CA TYR A 16 12.17 -1.44 -3.35
C TYR A 16 12.57 -2.72 -4.10
N ALA A 17 13.76 -2.76 -4.62
CA ALA A 17 14.37 -3.99 -5.09
C ALA A 17 14.82 -4.76 -3.85
N LEU A 18 14.03 -5.75 -3.45
CA LEU A 18 14.47 -6.81 -2.55
C LEU A 18 15.75 -7.45 -3.13
N PRO A 19 16.79 -7.72 -2.31
CA PRO A 19 18.01 -8.31 -2.79
C PRO A 19 17.74 -9.63 -3.51
N SER A 20 18.39 -9.85 -4.63
CA SER A 20 18.18 -10.96 -5.57
C SER A 20 18.32 -12.36 -4.97
N PHE A 21 18.71 -12.49 -3.71
CA PHE A 21 18.82 -13.72 -2.96
C PHE A 21 17.48 -14.18 -2.40
N LEU A 22 16.62 -13.25 -1.92
CA LEU A 22 15.28 -13.57 -1.41
C LEU A 22 14.29 -13.96 -2.53
N THR A 23 14.43 -13.39 -3.73
CA THR A 23 13.57 -13.75 -4.87
C THR A 23 13.86 -15.15 -5.41
N ARG A 24 15.09 -15.64 -5.29
CA ARG A 24 15.46 -17.02 -5.69
C ARG A 24 14.99 -18.06 -4.67
N LEU A 25 14.96 -17.74 -3.37
CA LEU A 25 14.40 -18.63 -2.34
C LEU A 25 12.87 -18.72 -2.41
N LEU A 26 12.18 -17.62 -2.70
CA LEU A 26 10.73 -17.62 -2.90
C LEU A 26 10.31 -18.36 -4.19
N SER A 27 11.10 -18.29 -5.26
CA SER A 27 10.81 -19.02 -6.50
C SER A 27 11.04 -20.53 -6.39
N LEU A 28 12.00 -20.99 -5.58
CA LEU A 28 12.22 -22.41 -5.29
C LEU A 28 11.14 -22.96 -4.34
N ALA A 29 10.68 -22.19 -3.36
CA ALA A 29 9.58 -22.56 -2.49
C ALA A 29 8.25 -22.61 -3.23
N ALA A 30 7.99 -21.67 -4.17
CA ALA A 30 6.80 -21.67 -5.02
C ALA A 30 6.80 -22.82 -6.04
N ALA A 31 7.97 -23.16 -6.61
CA ALA A 31 8.08 -24.31 -7.53
C ALA A 31 7.88 -25.65 -6.82
N ALA A 32 8.34 -25.81 -5.57
CA ALA A 32 8.09 -26.99 -4.75
C ALA A 32 6.63 -27.10 -4.31
N ALA A 33 5.94 -25.96 -4.06
CA ALA A 33 4.53 -25.94 -3.70
C ALA A 33 3.60 -26.24 -4.89
N VAL A 34 3.96 -25.86 -6.13
CA VAL A 34 3.14 -26.11 -7.33
C VAL A 34 3.22 -27.56 -7.80
N LEU A 35 4.33 -28.27 -7.53
CA LEU A 35 4.46 -29.68 -7.93
C LEU A 35 3.65 -30.66 -7.06
N THR A 36 3.10 -30.22 -5.91
CA THR A 36 2.27 -31.04 -5.03
C THR A 36 0.75 -30.90 -5.25
N LEU A 37 0.32 -29.99 -6.13
CA LEU A 37 -1.11 -29.64 -6.35
C LEU A 37 -1.77 -30.29 -7.57
N ALA A 38 -1.08 -31.19 -8.28
CA ALA A 38 -1.62 -31.79 -9.50
C ALA A 38 -1.91 -33.29 -9.38
N LEU A 39 -2.80 -33.68 -8.44
CA LEU A 39 -3.61 -34.89 -8.58
C LEU A 39 -4.97 -34.66 -7.89
N PRO A 40 -6.07 -34.53 -8.60
CA PRO A 40 -7.40 -34.59 -8.01
C PRO A 40 -7.76 -36.07 -7.78
N GLY A 41 -7.17 -36.67 -6.78
CA GLY A 41 -7.67 -37.92 -6.22
C GLY A 41 -8.45 -37.60 -4.95
N CYS A 42 -9.68 -38.03 -4.82
CA CYS A 42 -10.42 -38.10 -3.55
C CYS A 42 -9.66 -38.97 -2.53
N ASN A 43 -8.52 -38.49 -2.04
CA ASN A 43 -7.77 -39.14 -1.01
C ASN A 43 -8.47 -38.89 0.33
N GLY A 44 -9.44 -39.72 0.68
CA GLY A 44 -10.05 -39.68 1.99
C GLY A 44 -9.02 -39.90 3.11
N SER A 45 -9.35 -39.53 4.35
CA SER A 45 -8.48 -39.66 5.54
C SER A 45 -7.81 -41.06 5.62
N LYS A 46 -8.52 -42.15 5.25
CA LYS A 46 -7.97 -43.51 5.22
C LYS A 46 -6.79 -43.69 4.24
N ALA A 47 -6.79 -42.99 3.10
CA ALA A 47 -5.69 -43.08 2.15
C ALA A 47 -4.40 -42.41 2.71
N PHE A 48 -4.55 -41.32 3.45
CA PHE A 48 -3.43 -40.67 4.15
C PHE A 48 -2.88 -41.58 5.25
N VAL A 49 -3.73 -42.21 6.06
CA VAL A 49 -3.31 -43.22 7.08
C VAL A 49 -2.49 -44.33 6.44
N LYS A 50 -2.98 -44.93 5.32
CA LYS A 50 -2.24 -45.99 4.62
C LYS A 50 -0.88 -45.53 4.10
N ARG A 51 -0.77 -44.27 3.63
CA ARG A 51 0.50 -43.72 3.17
C ARG A 51 1.42 -43.39 4.34
N ALA A 52 0.85 -42.87 5.44
CA ALA A 52 1.60 -42.58 6.66
C ALA A 52 2.22 -43.84 7.24
N GLY A 53 1.47 -44.99 7.30
CA GLY A 53 1.99 -46.28 7.74
C GLY A 53 3.21 -46.74 6.94
N LYS A 54 3.19 -46.58 5.60
CA LYS A 54 4.37 -46.90 4.77
C LYS A 54 5.59 -46.01 5.07
N MET A 55 5.38 -44.72 5.36
CA MET A 55 6.49 -43.81 5.74
C MET A 55 7.04 -44.19 7.12
N GLU A 56 6.16 -44.57 8.04
CA GLU A 56 6.53 -45.05 9.37
C GLU A 56 7.34 -46.35 9.30
N GLU A 57 6.90 -47.34 8.51
CA GLU A 57 7.66 -48.60 8.26
C GLU A 57 9.03 -48.31 7.63
N ALA A 58 9.15 -47.27 6.81
CA ALA A 58 10.41 -46.82 6.21
C ALA A 58 11.29 -45.98 7.15
N GLY A 59 10.89 -45.77 8.43
CA GLY A 59 11.61 -44.95 9.39
C GLY A 59 11.49 -43.43 9.20
N MET A 60 10.64 -42.98 8.25
CA MET A 60 10.46 -41.56 7.91
C MET A 60 9.42 -40.91 8.85
N MET A 61 9.74 -40.78 10.12
CA MET A 61 8.79 -40.41 11.19
C MET A 61 8.16 -39.04 11.01
N SER A 62 8.93 -38.02 10.62
CA SER A 62 8.41 -36.67 10.38
C SER A 62 7.43 -36.63 9.21
N GLN A 63 7.69 -37.38 8.13
CA GLN A 63 6.78 -37.48 6.98
C GLN A 63 5.52 -38.27 7.34
N ALA A 64 5.66 -39.36 8.10
CA ALA A 64 4.54 -40.13 8.61
C ALA A 64 3.62 -39.28 9.49
N ALA A 65 4.20 -38.53 10.44
CA ALA A 65 3.46 -37.64 11.33
C ALA A 65 2.67 -36.57 10.56
N ASN A 66 3.27 -35.93 9.55
CA ASN A 66 2.57 -34.95 8.70
C ASN A 66 1.43 -35.55 7.89
N LEU A 67 1.56 -36.79 7.41
CA LEU A 67 0.49 -37.51 6.72
C LEU A 67 -0.65 -37.90 7.68
N TYR A 68 -0.33 -38.38 8.89
CA TYR A 68 -1.31 -38.63 9.94
C TYR A 68 -2.01 -37.33 10.37
N TYR A 69 -1.29 -36.22 10.53
CA TYR A 69 -1.85 -34.91 10.81
C TYR A 69 -2.87 -34.50 9.73
N THR A 70 -2.49 -34.64 8.46
CA THR A 70 -3.40 -34.36 7.34
C THR A 70 -4.64 -35.25 7.38
N ALA A 71 -4.50 -36.50 7.78
CA ALA A 71 -5.62 -37.44 7.93
C ALA A 71 -6.56 -37.02 9.08
N VAL A 72 -6.04 -36.56 10.21
CA VAL A 72 -6.80 -36.05 11.36
C VAL A 72 -7.53 -34.76 10.99
N VAL A 73 -6.86 -33.77 10.35
CA VAL A 73 -7.50 -32.53 9.88
C VAL A 73 -8.66 -32.80 8.94
N LYS A 74 -8.50 -33.77 8.00
CA LYS A 74 -9.57 -34.16 7.08
C LYS A 74 -10.74 -34.87 7.75
N LYS A 75 -10.48 -35.65 8.79
CA LYS A 75 -11.49 -36.39 9.53
C LYS A 75 -11.05 -36.57 10.99
N PRO A 76 -11.42 -35.63 11.88
CA PRO A 76 -11.03 -35.66 13.30
C PRO A 76 -11.49 -36.91 14.07
N THR A 77 -12.51 -37.61 13.55
CA THR A 77 -13.02 -38.87 14.16
C THR A 77 -12.28 -40.13 13.69
N ASN A 78 -11.19 -40.00 12.93
CA ASN A 78 -10.40 -41.15 12.49
C ASN A 78 -9.41 -41.57 13.58
N ILE A 79 -9.78 -42.60 14.35
CA ILE A 79 -9.00 -43.08 15.51
C ILE A 79 -7.60 -43.56 15.07
N ASP A 80 -7.50 -44.28 13.93
CA ASP A 80 -6.22 -44.79 13.42
C ASP A 80 -5.26 -43.64 13.10
N ALA A 81 -5.79 -42.53 12.54
CA ALA A 81 -5.03 -41.32 12.26
C ALA A 81 -4.54 -40.64 13.54
N MET A 82 -5.41 -40.53 14.57
CA MET A 82 -5.06 -39.92 15.86
C MET A 82 -4.00 -40.75 16.60
N VAL A 83 -4.16 -42.07 16.66
CA VAL A 83 -3.19 -42.98 17.32
C VAL A 83 -1.86 -42.93 16.56
N GLY A 84 -1.88 -43.01 15.23
CA GLY A 84 -0.67 -42.89 14.41
C GLY A 84 0.02 -41.54 14.59
N LEU A 85 -0.76 -40.43 14.62
CA LEU A 85 -0.23 -39.08 14.86
C LEU A 85 0.40 -38.95 16.25
N LYS A 86 -0.26 -39.46 17.30
CA LYS A 86 0.27 -39.42 18.65
C LYS A 86 1.62 -40.16 18.77
N ARG A 87 1.69 -41.36 18.19
CA ARG A 87 2.92 -42.19 18.23
C ARG A 87 4.05 -41.53 17.43
N THR A 88 3.83 -41.20 16.17
CA THR A 88 4.87 -40.60 15.32
C THR A 88 5.19 -39.16 15.74
N GLY A 89 4.19 -38.40 16.21
CA GLY A 89 4.35 -37.05 16.74
C GLY A 89 5.23 -37.02 17.98
N GLN A 90 5.09 -38.02 18.91
CA GLN A 90 5.95 -38.12 20.08
C GLN A 90 7.41 -38.39 19.69
N ILE A 91 7.65 -39.18 18.63
CA ILE A 91 9.01 -39.44 18.14
C ILE A 91 9.61 -38.15 17.56
N VAL A 92 8.85 -37.39 16.76
CA VAL A 92 9.30 -36.13 16.19
C VAL A 92 9.58 -35.09 17.27
N LEU A 93 8.71 -34.98 18.27
CA LEU A 93 8.97 -34.17 19.46
C LEU A 93 10.31 -34.57 20.15
N GLY A 94 10.51 -35.89 20.32
CA GLY A 94 11.77 -36.42 20.88
C GLY A 94 12.99 -36.04 20.05
N GLN A 95 12.89 -35.98 18.72
CA GLN A 95 13.96 -35.53 17.85
C GLN A 95 14.30 -34.04 18.06
N HIS A 96 13.29 -33.13 18.12
CA HIS A 96 13.53 -31.72 18.42
C HIS A 96 14.19 -31.55 19.81
N ILE A 97 13.72 -32.29 20.82
CA ILE A 97 14.33 -32.26 22.18
C ILE A 97 15.77 -32.80 22.20
N SER A 98 16.05 -33.84 21.40
CA SER A 98 17.41 -34.35 21.29
C SER A 98 18.33 -33.32 20.60
N SER A 99 17.84 -32.64 19.57
CA SER A 99 18.58 -31.52 18.91
C SER A 99 18.85 -30.38 19.91
N PHE A 100 17.88 -30.06 20.77
CA PHE A 100 18.05 -29.09 21.85
C PHE A 100 19.19 -29.55 22.82
N ASP A 101 19.15 -30.79 23.32
CA ASP A 101 20.15 -31.30 24.22
C ASP A 101 21.57 -31.30 23.64
N GLU A 102 21.69 -31.69 22.36
CA GLU A 102 22.95 -31.68 21.64
C GLU A 102 23.49 -30.24 21.48
N ALA A 103 22.63 -29.30 21.06
CA ALA A 103 23.01 -27.91 20.92
C ALA A 103 23.45 -27.28 22.25
N VAL A 104 22.76 -27.59 23.34
CA VAL A 104 23.16 -27.19 24.70
C VAL A 104 24.52 -27.76 25.07
N ALA A 105 24.77 -29.06 24.80
CA ALA A 105 26.03 -29.70 25.10
C ALA A 105 27.23 -29.11 24.36
N PHE A 106 27.00 -28.63 23.11
CA PHE A 106 27.99 -27.95 22.28
C PHE A 106 28.06 -26.43 22.48
N GLY A 107 27.24 -25.87 23.39
CA GLY A 107 27.20 -24.42 23.65
C GLY A 107 26.60 -23.57 22.52
N GLN A 108 25.87 -24.18 21.59
CA GLN A 108 25.22 -23.55 20.43
C GLN A 108 23.86 -23.00 20.86
N ARG A 109 23.85 -21.80 21.46
CA ARG A 109 22.66 -21.24 22.11
C ARG A 109 21.53 -20.98 21.10
N GLU A 110 21.80 -20.37 19.96
CA GLU A 110 20.78 -20.10 18.93
C GLU A 110 20.12 -21.39 18.43
N THR A 111 20.92 -22.37 18.07
CA THR A 111 20.42 -23.69 17.63
C THR A 111 19.58 -24.37 18.70
N ALA A 112 19.99 -24.22 20.00
CA ALA A 112 19.22 -24.74 21.10
C ALA A 112 17.86 -24.05 21.23
N LEU A 113 17.80 -22.72 21.12
CA LEU A 113 16.55 -21.97 21.18
C LEU A 113 15.64 -22.32 20.00
N GLU A 114 16.17 -22.43 18.79
CA GLU A 114 15.42 -22.86 17.60
C GLU A 114 14.82 -24.26 17.78
N ALA A 115 15.64 -25.22 18.23
CA ALA A 115 15.19 -26.59 18.45
C ALA A 115 14.09 -26.68 19.52
N TRP A 116 14.16 -25.86 20.58
CA TRP A 116 13.10 -25.75 21.57
C TRP A 116 11.83 -25.15 21.01
N HIS A 117 11.91 -24.05 20.28
CA HIS A 117 10.75 -23.42 19.62
C HIS A 117 10.10 -24.36 18.60
N ASP A 118 10.88 -25.15 17.85
CA ASP A 118 10.35 -26.17 16.96
C ASP A 118 9.58 -27.27 17.75
N ALA A 119 10.10 -27.66 18.92
CA ALA A 119 9.43 -28.61 19.80
C ALA A 119 8.10 -28.08 20.33
N GLU A 120 8.06 -26.81 20.79
CA GLU A 120 6.84 -26.14 21.25
C GLU A 120 5.83 -25.99 20.11
N ALA A 121 6.25 -25.45 18.95
CA ALA A 121 5.39 -25.28 17.79
C ALA A 121 4.80 -26.61 17.29
N TRP A 122 5.60 -27.68 17.34
CA TRP A 122 5.13 -29.02 16.98
C TRP A 122 4.09 -29.54 17.98
N ASN A 123 4.33 -29.39 19.27
CA ASN A 123 3.39 -29.75 20.32
C ASN A 123 2.06 -29.00 20.20
N ASP A 124 2.12 -27.69 20.01
CA ASP A 124 0.93 -26.83 19.86
C ASP A 124 0.13 -27.17 18.61
N LYS A 125 0.82 -27.44 17.49
CA LYS A 125 0.20 -27.89 16.24
C LYS A 125 -0.61 -29.18 16.42
N LEU A 126 -0.12 -30.13 17.21
CA LEU A 126 -0.82 -31.39 17.44
C LEU A 126 -1.93 -31.24 18.48
N SER A 127 -1.70 -30.46 19.51
CA SER A 127 -2.71 -30.14 20.52
C SER A 127 -3.93 -29.45 19.90
N ALA A 128 -3.72 -28.56 18.91
CA ALA A 128 -4.79 -27.87 18.18
C ALA A 128 -5.73 -28.82 17.43
N VAL A 129 -5.30 -30.06 17.13
CA VAL A 129 -6.15 -31.11 16.50
C VAL A 129 -6.56 -32.20 17.49
N GLY A 130 -6.40 -31.97 18.81
CA GLY A 130 -6.80 -32.86 19.88
C GLY A 130 -5.85 -34.04 20.12
N VAL A 131 -4.58 -33.90 19.76
CA VAL A 131 -3.53 -34.89 20.01
C VAL A 131 -2.49 -34.32 20.96
N ASP A 132 -2.62 -34.65 22.25
CA ASP A 132 -1.69 -34.19 23.28
C ASP A 132 -0.46 -35.13 23.36
N LEU A 133 0.73 -34.49 23.31
CA LEU A 133 2.02 -35.15 23.46
C LEU A 133 2.52 -35.03 24.90
N ALA A 134 3.44 -35.92 25.28
CA ALA A 134 4.17 -35.81 26.54
C ALA A 134 5.35 -34.84 26.37
N PHE A 135 5.10 -33.54 26.57
CA PHE A 135 6.13 -32.51 26.49
C PHE A 135 7.05 -32.61 27.71
N PRO A 136 8.39 -32.53 27.57
CA PRO A 136 9.33 -32.74 28.69
C PRO A 136 9.50 -31.45 29.51
N GLU A 137 8.52 -31.09 30.33
CA GLU A 137 8.53 -29.88 31.17
C GLU A 137 9.74 -29.82 32.11
N ALA A 138 10.31 -30.95 32.50
CA ALA A 138 11.53 -30.98 33.31
C ALA A 138 12.74 -30.30 32.66
N LYS A 139 12.74 -30.13 31.31
CA LYS A 139 13.80 -29.46 30.57
C LYS A 139 13.58 -27.93 30.42
N ARG A 140 12.43 -27.42 30.84
CA ARG A 140 12.13 -25.98 30.77
C ARG A 140 13.16 -25.14 31.54
N ALA A 141 13.64 -25.61 32.68
CA ALA A 141 14.69 -24.90 33.40
C ALA A 141 16.02 -24.79 32.62
N SER A 142 16.35 -25.83 31.83
CA SER A 142 17.52 -25.81 30.96
C SER A 142 17.32 -24.83 29.79
N TYR A 143 16.14 -24.79 29.19
CA TYR A 143 15.78 -23.83 28.17
C TYR A 143 15.89 -22.38 28.69
N GLU A 144 15.29 -22.08 29.87
CA GLU A 144 15.36 -20.74 30.45
C GLU A 144 16.81 -20.32 30.75
N ALA A 145 17.65 -21.26 31.21
CA ALA A 145 19.07 -20.96 31.41
C ALA A 145 19.79 -20.61 30.11
N VAL A 146 19.52 -21.32 29.02
CA VAL A 146 20.11 -21.04 27.69
C VAL A 146 19.59 -19.72 27.16
N LYS A 147 18.27 -19.47 27.27
CA LYS A 147 17.63 -18.23 26.85
C LYS A 147 18.25 -17.03 27.56
N ASN A 148 18.35 -17.07 28.88
CA ASN A 148 18.94 -15.98 29.65
C ASN A 148 20.41 -15.76 29.32
N ALA A 149 21.20 -16.82 29.13
CA ALA A 149 22.60 -16.71 28.73
C ALA A 149 22.77 -16.16 27.29
N HIS A 150 21.82 -16.44 26.41
CA HIS A 150 21.79 -15.85 25.05
C HIS A 150 21.44 -14.37 25.12
N LEU A 151 20.34 -14.01 25.82
CA LEU A 151 19.91 -12.62 26.01
C LEU A 151 21.03 -11.75 26.62
N ASP A 152 21.72 -12.24 27.66
CA ASP A 152 22.85 -11.54 28.32
C ASP A 152 24.02 -11.30 27.34
N ALA A 153 24.33 -12.27 26.50
CA ALA A 153 25.43 -12.15 25.52
C ALA A 153 25.06 -11.17 24.40
N THR A 154 23.87 -11.29 23.82
CA THR A 154 23.37 -10.44 22.76
C THR A 154 23.21 -8.99 23.26
N TYR A 155 22.70 -8.81 24.48
CA TYR A 155 22.57 -7.48 25.09
C TYR A 155 23.93 -6.78 25.28
N ARG A 156 24.95 -7.51 25.77
CA ARG A 156 26.31 -6.95 25.83
C ARG A 156 26.85 -6.56 24.46
N GLN A 157 26.65 -7.40 23.47
CA GLN A 157 27.07 -7.11 22.09
C GLN A 157 26.33 -5.88 21.54
N ALA A 158 25.02 -5.80 21.73
CA ALA A 158 24.21 -4.64 21.30
C ALA A 158 24.70 -3.31 21.92
N ASN A 159 25.04 -3.34 23.22
CA ASN A 159 25.59 -2.16 23.89
C ASN A 159 26.97 -1.75 23.34
N ILE A 160 27.86 -2.71 23.07
CA ILE A 160 29.16 -2.42 22.46
C ILE A 160 28.98 -1.78 21.08
N LEU A 161 28.06 -2.29 20.27
CA LEU A 161 27.74 -1.75 18.93
C LEU A 161 27.16 -0.32 19.07
N LEU A 162 26.27 -0.09 20.04
CA LEU A 162 25.70 1.22 20.30
C LEU A 162 26.76 2.24 20.73
N GLU A 163 27.69 1.85 21.62
CA GLU A 163 28.83 2.69 22.04
C GLU A 163 29.77 3.01 20.89
N GLN A 164 29.90 2.11 19.91
CA GLN A 164 30.70 2.31 18.68
C GLN A 164 29.92 3.10 17.62
N GLU A 165 28.72 3.57 17.92
CA GLU A 165 27.81 4.25 16.97
C GLU A 165 27.42 3.39 15.75
N MET A 166 27.56 2.07 15.83
CA MET A 166 27.08 1.10 14.84
C MET A 166 25.59 0.85 15.05
N PHE A 167 24.80 1.91 14.82
CA PHE A 167 23.37 1.97 15.19
C PHE A 167 22.53 0.93 14.46
N ALA A 168 22.83 0.65 13.20
CA ALA A 168 22.06 -0.32 12.42
C ALA A 168 22.24 -1.75 12.93
N GLU A 169 23.47 -2.11 13.28
CA GLU A 169 23.81 -3.42 13.83
C GLU A 169 23.28 -3.54 15.27
N ALA A 170 23.43 -2.49 16.09
CA ALA A 170 22.88 -2.47 17.44
C ALA A 170 21.34 -2.64 17.43
N LEU A 171 20.65 -2.01 16.49
CA LEU A 171 19.21 -2.13 16.31
C LEU A 171 18.78 -3.58 16.05
N LEU A 172 19.52 -4.30 15.18
CA LEU A 172 19.24 -5.71 14.88
C LEU A 172 19.39 -6.61 16.11
N GLU A 173 20.43 -6.37 16.90
CA GLU A 173 20.67 -7.14 18.14
C GLU A 173 19.58 -6.85 19.18
N PHE A 174 19.19 -5.58 19.37
CA PHE A 174 18.07 -5.25 20.25
C PHE A 174 16.74 -5.83 19.76
N ASP A 175 16.46 -5.82 18.46
CA ASP A 175 15.26 -6.45 17.90
C ASP A 175 15.26 -7.97 18.16
N ALA A 176 16.41 -8.65 18.08
CA ALA A 176 16.54 -10.06 18.42
C ALA A 176 16.27 -10.33 19.92
N ILE A 177 16.76 -9.47 20.80
CA ILE A 177 16.47 -9.55 22.24
C ILE A 177 14.97 -9.43 22.50
N LEU A 178 14.34 -8.39 21.92
CA LEU A 178 12.92 -8.07 22.15
C LEU A 178 11.97 -9.10 21.52
N ALA A 179 12.42 -9.82 20.51
CA ALA A 179 11.69 -10.96 19.95
C ALA A 179 11.60 -12.14 20.93
N LEU A 180 12.65 -12.35 21.77
CA LEU A 180 12.69 -13.40 22.78
C LEU A 180 12.10 -12.96 24.13
N ASP A 181 12.30 -11.70 24.51
CA ASP A 181 11.77 -11.09 25.71
C ASP A 181 11.51 -9.59 25.50
N PRO A 182 10.25 -9.21 25.26
CA PRO A 182 9.88 -7.80 25.00
C PRO A 182 10.16 -6.83 26.16
N THR A 183 10.45 -7.36 27.35
CA THR A 183 10.66 -6.59 28.59
C THR A 183 12.07 -6.70 29.14
N TYR A 184 13.00 -7.21 28.33
CA TYR A 184 14.36 -7.48 28.78
C TYR A 184 15.11 -6.18 29.13
N GLN A 185 15.35 -5.99 30.42
CA GLN A 185 16.09 -4.85 31.00
C GLN A 185 15.64 -3.49 30.37
N ASP A 186 16.59 -2.69 29.88
CA ASP A 186 16.36 -1.43 29.17
C ASP A 186 16.51 -1.55 27.65
N ALA A 187 16.53 -2.78 27.12
CA ALA A 187 16.63 -3.04 25.68
C ALA A 187 15.59 -2.27 24.84
N PRO A 188 14.30 -2.11 25.27
CA PRO A 188 13.35 -1.29 24.53
C PRO A 188 13.79 0.17 24.39
N ALA A 189 14.35 0.76 25.45
CA ALA A 189 14.84 2.15 25.43
C ALA A 189 16.09 2.29 24.57
N LEU A 190 17.04 1.36 24.69
CA LEU A 190 18.29 1.38 23.91
C LEU A 190 18.04 1.08 22.43
N ARG A 191 17.09 0.20 22.12
CA ARG A 191 16.60 -0.01 20.76
C ARG A 191 16.07 1.29 20.16
N ASN A 192 15.31 2.05 20.94
CA ASN A 192 14.78 3.33 20.52
C ASN A 192 15.91 4.35 20.25
N VAL A 193 16.94 4.37 21.08
CA VAL A 193 18.14 5.21 20.83
C VAL A 193 18.83 4.78 19.53
N ALA A 194 19.05 3.49 19.31
CA ALA A 194 19.67 2.97 18.09
C ALA A 194 18.88 3.33 16.82
N TYR A 195 17.56 3.42 16.91
CA TYR A 195 16.69 3.84 15.80
C TYR A 195 16.67 5.35 15.59
N CYS A 196 16.50 6.13 16.66
CA CYS A 196 16.27 7.56 16.60
C CYS A 196 17.54 8.38 16.41
N GLU A 197 18.65 7.99 17.02
CA GLU A 197 19.87 8.83 17.03
C GLU A 197 20.44 9.11 15.64
N PRO A 198 20.64 8.13 14.74
CA PRO A 198 21.18 8.40 13.41
C PRO A 198 20.26 9.31 12.60
N ARG A 199 18.95 9.11 12.70
CA ARG A 199 17.93 9.92 12.00
C ARG A 199 17.91 11.35 12.53
N TYR A 200 17.97 11.50 13.84
CA TYR A 200 18.03 12.81 14.47
C TYR A 200 19.26 13.60 14.01
N ARG A 201 20.44 12.96 13.99
CA ARG A 201 21.68 13.59 13.52
C ARG A 201 21.61 13.97 12.03
N GLU A 202 21.05 13.08 11.20
CA GLU A 202 20.83 13.38 9.78
C GLU A 202 19.84 14.53 9.58
N GLY A 203 18.79 14.59 10.38
CA GLY A 203 17.83 15.70 10.42
C GLY A 203 18.49 17.02 10.75
N VAL A 204 19.37 17.04 11.76
CA VAL A 204 20.14 18.24 12.15
C VAL A 204 21.05 18.71 11.01
N LEU A 205 21.83 17.78 10.43
CA LEU A 205 22.71 18.10 9.29
C LEU A 205 21.93 18.59 8.06
N ALA A 206 20.75 18.04 7.82
CA ALA A 206 19.89 18.50 6.74
C ALA A 206 19.31 19.90 7.02
N GLN A 207 18.94 20.19 8.27
CA GLN A 207 18.45 21.51 8.70
C GLN A 207 19.55 22.57 8.57
N GLU A 208 20.78 22.31 9.04
CA GLU A 208 21.92 23.19 8.91
C GLU A 208 22.32 23.47 7.44
N ALA A 209 21.97 22.57 6.53
CA ALA A 209 22.20 22.73 5.10
C ALA A 209 20.99 23.32 4.36
N ASP A 210 20.00 23.89 5.05
CA ASP A 210 18.74 24.45 4.52
C ASP A 210 17.92 23.44 3.69
N ARG A 211 18.16 22.13 3.89
CA ARG A 211 17.42 21.05 3.23
C ARG A 211 16.19 20.67 4.05
N TYR A 212 15.29 21.63 4.25
CA TYR A 212 14.15 21.52 5.17
C TYR A 212 13.26 20.30 4.94
N ARG A 213 13.01 19.91 3.68
CA ARG A 213 12.19 18.71 3.37
C ARG A 213 12.86 17.42 3.83
N ALA A 214 14.17 17.30 3.63
CA ALA A 214 14.94 16.17 4.11
C ALA A 214 14.99 16.15 5.65
N ALA A 215 15.25 17.28 6.28
CA ALA A 215 15.23 17.41 7.72
C ALA A 215 13.87 17.04 8.32
N HIS A 216 12.77 17.52 7.74
CA HIS A 216 11.42 17.19 8.16
C HIS A 216 11.15 15.68 8.09
N SER A 217 11.55 15.01 7.00
CA SER A 217 11.39 13.57 6.88
C SER A 217 12.09 12.82 8.01
N GLN A 218 13.32 13.18 8.33
CA GLN A 218 14.09 12.54 9.38
C GLN A 218 13.50 12.80 10.77
N PHE A 219 13.16 14.05 11.10
CA PHE A 219 12.54 14.36 12.39
C PHE A 219 11.15 13.75 12.52
N ALA A 220 10.36 13.65 11.45
CA ALA A 220 9.05 13.00 11.48
C ALA A 220 9.16 11.50 11.80
N GLU A 221 10.18 10.79 11.27
CA GLU A 221 10.44 9.39 11.63
C GLU A 221 10.83 9.25 13.11
N VAL A 222 11.66 10.17 13.63
CA VAL A 222 12.04 10.19 15.05
C VAL A 222 10.82 10.42 15.93
N VAL A 223 10.02 11.46 15.64
CA VAL A 223 8.83 11.82 16.43
C VAL A 223 7.75 10.71 16.38
N SER A 224 7.64 10.03 15.23
CA SER A 224 6.74 8.87 15.09
C SER A 224 7.16 7.68 15.96
N ALA A 225 8.46 7.47 16.15
CA ALA A 225 8.99 6.41 17.00
C ALA A 225 8.98 6.81 18.49
N ASP A 226 9.36 8.06 18.78
CA ASP A 226 9.39 8.63 20.12
C ASP A 226 9.20 10.15 20.07
N ALA A 227 7.98 10.60 20.39
CA ALA A 227 7.63 12.02 20.39
C ALA A 227 8.41 12.85 21.45
N SER A 228 9.05 12.18 22.41
CA SER A 228 9.83 12.83 23.48
C SER A 228 11.35 12.78 23.23
N TYR A 229 11.77 12.26 22.07
CA TYR A 229 13.19 12.11 21.77
C TYR A 229 13.86 13.47 21.56
N LYS A 230 14.68 13.88 22.53
CA LYS A 230 15.39 15.16 22.53
C LYS A 230 14.45 16.33 22.19
N ASP A 231 14.87 17.21 21.29
CA ASP A 231 14.11 18.34 20.75
C ASP A 231 13.55 18.08 19.32
N ALA A 232 13.43 16.80 18.94
CA ALA A 232 13.02 16.42 17.58
C ALA A 232 11.66 16.98 17.15
N ASN A 233 10.70 17.04 18.09
CA ASN A 233 9.37 17.61 17.81
C ASN A 233 9.43 19.13 17.57
N ASP A 234 10.22 19.85 18.34
CA ASP A 234 10.40 21.30 18.17
C ASP A 234 11.12 21.59 16.84
N ARG A 235 12.15 20.81 16.52
CA ARG A 235 12.86 20.90 15.24
C ARG A 235 11.97 20.55 14.05
N LEU A 236 11.11 19.53 14.17
CA LEU A 236 10.13 19.17 13.14
C LEU A 236 9.23 20.37 12.80
N ASN A 237 8.72 21.06 13.83
CA ASN A 237 7.90 22.26 13.64
C ASN A 237 8.71 23.43 13.06
N GLN A 238 9.93 23.62 13.52
CA GLN A 238 10.80 24.69 13.05
C GLN A 238 11.16 24.51 11.56
N VAL A 239 11.60 23.33 11.15
CA VAL A 239 11.95 23.07 9.73
C VAL A 239 10.75 23.20 8.82
N LEU A 240 9.53 22.91 9.32
CA LEU A 240 8.29 23.14 8.58
C LEU A 240 8.04 24.64 8.36
N GLU A 241 8.23 25.47 9.39
CA GLU A 241 8.07 26.92 9.27
C GLU A 241 9.15 27.53 8.36
N ASP A 242 10.42 27.18 8.56
CA ASP A 242 11.54 27.71 7.80
C ASP A 242 11.46 27.32 6.31
N GLY A 243 11.07 26.07 6.06
CA GLY A 243 10.90 25.53 4.71
C GLY A 243 9.60 25.91 4.03
N ARG A 244 8.69 26.63 4.70
CA ARG A 244 7.37 27.00 4.16
C ARG A 244 7.48 27.75 2.84
N PHE A 245 6.73 27.27 1.86
CA PHE A 245 6.63 27.86 0.53
C PHE A 245 5.21 28.39 0.30
N THR A 246 5.05 29.70 0.36
CA THR A 246 3.77 30.39 0.15
C THR A 246 3.58 30.77 -1.31
N VAL A 247 2.46 30.35 -1.88
CA VAL A 247 2.07 30.65 -3.26
C VAL A 247 0.80 31.50 -3.25
N ALA A 248 0.83 32.66 -3.91
CA ALA A 248 -0.37 33.42 -4.19
C ALA A 248 -0.79 33.19 -5.65
N MET A 249 -2.07 32.97 -5.86
CA MET A 249 -2.63 32.91 -7.21
C MET A 249 -3.00 34.30 -7.69
N THR A 250 -2.86 34.52 -8.98
CA THR A 250 -3.33 35.75 -9.67
C THR A 250 -4.38 35.35 -10.67
N GLU A 251 -5.15 36.30 -11.18
CA GLU A 251 -6.10 36.04 -12.29
C GLU A 251 -5.40 35.34 -13.45
N PHE A 252 -6.01 34.24 -13.89
CA PHE A 252 -5.56 33.52 -15.06
C PHE A 252 -6.02 34.20 -16.33
N LYS A 253 -5.26 34.06 -17.40
CA LYS A 253 -5.57 34.66 -18.70
C LYS A 253 -6.14 33.61 -19.64
N ASN A 254 -7.08 34.03 -20.47
CA ASN A 254 -7.65 33.23 -21.53
C ASN A 254 -7.20 33.75 -22.91
N GLY A 255 -6.36 32.98 -23.57
CA GLY A 255 -5.94 33.22 -24.96
C GLY A 255 -6.73 32.39 -25.98
N SER A 256 -7.70 31.60 -25.55
CA SER A 256 -8.55 30.75 -26.41
C SER A 256 -9.84 31.46 -26.83
N SER A 257 -10.56 30.89 -27.79
CA SER A 257 -11.86 31.38 -28.24
C SER A 257 -13.03 31.02 -27.31
N ARG A 258 -12.81 30.18 -26.28
CA ARG A 258 -13.85 29.74 -25.36
C ARG A 258 -13.90 30.61 -24.12
N VAL A 259 -15.05 31.20 -23.84
CA VAL A 259 -15.25 32.08 -22.67
C VAL A 259 -15.22 31.33 -21.36
N ASN A 260 -14.74 31.99 -20.28
CA ASN A 260 -14.73 31.53 -18.89
C ASN A 260 -13.90 30.27 -18.64
N LEU A 261 -12.98 29.88 -19.52
CA LEU A 261 -12.07 28.75 -19.26
C LEU A 261 -11.02 29.11 -18.21
N GLU A 262 -10.55 30.36 -18.18
CA GLU A 262 -9.61 30.89 -17.21
C GLU A 262 -10.12 30.68 -15.79
N VAL A 263 -11.38 30.99 -15.52
CA VAL A 263 -12.01 30.82 -14.20
C VAL A 263 -12.07 29.34 -13.79
N LYS A 264 -12.47 28.47 -14.73
CA LYS A 264 -12.54 27.03 -14.44
C LYS A 264 -11.16 26.44 -14.15
N ILE A 265 -10.15 26.82 -14.94
CA ILE A 265 -8.77 26.32 -14.74
C ILE A 265 -8.19 26.88 -13.43
N GLN A 266 -8.50 28.14 -13.09
CA GLN A 266 -8.09 28.75 -11.82
C GLN A 266 -8.68 27.98 -10.63
N THR A 267 -9.97 27.71 -10.64
CA THR A 267 -10.63 26.91 -9.58
C THR A 267 -10.04 25.50 -9.46
N LEU A 268 -9.77 24.84 -10.59
CA LEU A 268 -9.14 23.51 -10.56
C LEU A 268 -7.70 23.55 -10.03
N ALA A 269 -6.93 24.58 -10.39
CA ALA A 269 -5.58 24.78 -9.89
C ALA A 269 -5.58 25.07 -8.37
N GLU A 270 -6.50 25.89 -7.90
CA GLU A 270 -6.71 26.16 -6.48
C GLU A 270 -7.05 24.89 -5.70
N GLN A 271 -8.03 24.12 -6.18
CA GLN A 271 -8.38 22.84 -5.58
C GLN A 271 -7.19 21.87 -5.52
N ALA A 272 -6.42 21.79 -6.62
CA ALA A 272 -5.24 20.93 -6.69
C ALA A 272 -4.15 21.35 -5.70
N LEU A 273 -3.91 22.66 -5.55
CA LEU A 273 -2.96 23.18 -4.57
C LEU A 273 -3.43 22.97 -3.12
N MET A 274 -4.72 23.17 -2.84
CA MET A 274 -5.29 23.00 -1.52
C MET A 274 -5.40 21.50 -1.12
N SER A 275 -5.59 20.61 -2.09
CA SER A 275 -5.61 19.16 -1.87
C SER A 275 -4.20 18.54 -1.85
N SER A 276 -3.15 19.33 -2.03
CA SER A 276 -1.77 18.85 -1.93
C SER A 276 -1.46 18.41 -0.50
N GLU A 277 -0.94 17.20 -0.35
CA GLU A 277 -0.48 16.66 0.93
C GLU A 277 0.91 17.21 1.34
N ASP A 278 1.45 18.17 0.60
CA ASP A 278 2.73 18.79 0.90
C ASP A 278 2.63 19.75 2.10
N PRO A 279 3.18 19.41 3.27
CA PRO A 279 3.06 20.25 4.48
C PRO A 279 3.73 21.59 4.36
N PHE A 280 4.67 21.74 3.43
CA PHE A 280 5.40 23.00 3.20
C PHE A 280 4.64 23.99 2.31
N LEU A 281 3.65 23.52 1.55
CA LEU A 281 2.90 24.37 0.65
C LEU A 281 1.80 25.12 1.39
N LYS A 282 1.77 26.45 1.23
CA LYS A 282 0.67 27.31 1.68
C LYS A 282 0.13 28.12 0.51
N VAL A 283 -1.18 28.10 0.31
CA VAL A 283 -1.86 28.91 -0.68
C VAL A 283 -2.41 30.15 0.00
N VAL A 284 -2.14 31.31 -0.58
CA VAL A 284 -2.61 32.60 -0.07
C VAL A 284 -3.54 33.21 -1.11
N ASP A 285 -4.77 33.53 -0.70
CA ASP A 285 -5.70 34.28 -1.53
C ASP A 285 -5.37 35.78 -1.45
N ARG A 286 -4.94 36.34 -2.59
CA ARG A 286 -4.62 37.77 -2.68
C ARG A 286 -5.84 38.65 -2.89
N GLU A 287 -6.93 38.16 -3.41
CA GLU A 287 -8.14 38.93 -3.63
C GLU A 287 -8.79 39.29 -2.29
N SER A 288 -8.78 38.37 -1.33
CA SER A 288 -9.26 38.59 0.03
C SER A 288 -8.27 39.36 0.90
N LEU A 289 -7.00 39.52 0.50
CA LEU A 289 -5.98 40.18 1.30
C LEU A 289 -6.32 41.64 1.65
N ALA A 290 -6.88 42.38 0.69
CA ALA A 290 -7.28 43.75 0.90
C ALA A 290 -8.41 43.89 1.94
N LEU A 291 -9.36 42.94 1.90
CA LEU A 291 -10.47 42.84 2.87
C LEU A 291 -9.94 42.45 4.26
N ILE A 292 -9.01 41.52 4.34
CA ILE A 292 -8.37 41.07 5.60
C ILE A 292 -7.60 42.25 6.24
N LEU A 293 -6.84 43.00 5.43
CA LEU A 293 -6.12 44.19 5.92
C LEU A 293 -7.06 45.29 6.39
N GLN A 294 -8.20 45.46 5.71
CA GLN A 294 -9.24 46.41 6.13
C GLN A 294 -9.89 45.97 7.44
N GLU A 295 -10.23 44.73 7.63
CA GLU A 295 -10.76 44.16 8.87
C GLU A 295 -9.73 44.33 10.04
N GLN A 296 -8.48 43.99 9.78
CA GLN A 296 -7.42 44.17 10.79
C GLN A 296 -7.22 45.66 11.18
N SER A 297 -7.29 46.58 10.21
CA SER A 297 -7.22 48.01 10.50
C SER A 297 -8.43 48.52 11.28
N MET A 298 -9.61 47.97 11.04
CA MET A 298 -10.83 48.28 11.83
C MET A 298 -10.73 47.74 13.26
N GLY A 299 -10.19 46.53 13.43
CA GLY A 299 -9.92 45.95 14.76
C GLY A 299 -8.94 46.80 15.58
N MET A 300 -7.89 47.35 14.95
CA MET A 300 -6.92 48.25 15.58
C MET A 300 -7.52 49.61 15.94
N SER A 301 -8.54 50.09 15.23
CA SER A 301 -9.18 51.38 15.52
C SER A 301 -10.11 51.36 16.72
N GLY A 302 -10.30 50.23 17.41
CA GLY A 302 -11.14 50.10 18.60
C GLY A 302 -12.66 50.16 18.31
N LEU A 303 -13.07 50.12 17.05
CA LEU A 303 -14.50 50.14 16.65
C LEU A 303 -15.19 48.82 16.82
N THR A 304 -14.45 47.74 17.06
CA THR A 304 -14.98 46.41 17.37
C THR A 304 -14.58 46.00 18.78
N THR A 305 -15.54 45.86 19.66
CA THR A 305 -15.35 45.32 21.01
C THR A 305 -15.23 43.81 20.94
N GLY A 306 -14.06 43.27 21.08
CA GLY A 306 -13.88 41.85 21.34
C GLY A 306 -12.76 41.17 20.55
N GLY A 307 -11.66 40.95 21.22
CA GLY A 307 -10.63 40.00 20.83
C GLY A 307 -9.32 40.68 20.47
N ASP A 308 -8.27 40.34 21.21
CA ASP A 308 -6.89 40.56 20.80
C ASP A 308 -6.68 39.84 19.46
N VAL A 309 -6.85 40.61 18.38
CA VAL A 309 -6.41 40.13 17.07
C VAL A 309 -4.89 40.26 17.14
N GLU A 310 -4.20 39.17 17.48
CA GLU A 310 -2.80 39.01 17.14
C GLU A 310 -2.69 39.35 15.66
N ILE A 311 -1.97 40.47 15.37
CA ILE A 311 -1.58 40.78 13.99
C ILE A 311 -0.62 39.69 13.58
N GLY A 312 -1.20 38.53 13.20
CA GLY A 312 -0.47 37.41 12.67
C GLY A 312 0.31 37.94 11.48
N ASN A 313 1.61 37.68 11.44
CA ASN A 313 2.45 37.97 10.30
C ASN A 313 1.75 37.48 9.03
N LEU A 314 1.20 38.43 8.26
CA LEU A 314 0.68 38.13 6.93
C LEU A 314 1.81 37.52 6.13
N LEU A 315 1.80 36.22 5.97
CA LEU A 315 2.84 35.47 5.25
C LEU A 315 2.88 36.01 3.83
N GLY A 316 3.92 36.80 3.52
CA GLY A 316 4.16 37.25 2.16
C GLY A 316 4.28 36.03 1.23
N ALA A 317 3.58 36.06 0.11
CA ALA A 317 3.76 34.99 -0.89
C ALA A 317 5.20 34.99 -1.39
N LYS A 318 5.89 33.87 -1.35
CA LYS A 318 7.23 33.66 -1.92
C LYS A 318 7.18 33.56 -3.44
N ALA A 319 6.04 33.09 -3.98
CA ALA A 319 5.85 33.00 -5.43
C ALA A 319 4.42 33.37 -5.85
N LEU A 320 4.30 33.86 -7.09
CA LEU A 320 3.04 34.09 -7.77
C LEU A 320 2.81 33.00 -8.80
N LEU A 321 1.66 32.33 -8.74
CA LEU A 321 1.20 31.43 -9.77
C LEU A 321 0.36 32.23 -10.79
N LYS A 322 0.83 32.27 -12.02
CA LYS A 322 0.11 32.80 -13.19
C LYS A 322 -0.15 31.69 -14.18
N ALA A 323 -1.30 31.70 -14.82
CA ALA A 323 -1.56 30.79 -15.92
C ALA A 323 -2.22 31.49 -17.11
N THR A 324 -2.03 30.90 -18.29
CA THR A 324 -2.68 31.33 -19.51
C THR A 324 -3.18 30.10 -20.26
N VAL A 325 -4.49 30.04 -20.52
CA VAL A 325 -5.06 29.08 -21.43
C VAL A 325 -4.63 29.50 -22.84
N THR A 326 -3.76 28.73 -23.48
CA THR A 326 -3.17 29.06 -24.78
C THR A 326 -4.03 28.60 -25.94
N THR A 327 -4.64 27.41 -25.80
CA THR A 327 -5.52 26.83 -26.82
C THR A 327 -6.70 26.11 -26.20
N CYS A 328 -7.83 26.10 -26.91
CA CYS A 328 -8.96 25.22 -26.64
C CYS A 328 -9.64 24.89 -27.95
N ASP A 329 -9.21 23.82 -28.60
CA ASP A 329 -9.68 23.37 -29.89
C ASP A 329 -10.78 22.34 -29.70
N HIS A 330 -12.00 22.71 -30.04
CA HIS A 330 -13.12 21.79 -30.09
C HIS A 330 -13.32 21.32 -31.54
N ARG A 331 -13.30 20.02 -31.71
CA ARG A 331 -13.57 19.38 -33.03
C ARG A 331 -14.76 18.47 -32.87
N GLU A 332 -15.66 18.58 -33.80
CA GLU A 332 -16.87 17.77 -33.84
C GLU A 332 -17.02 17.23 -35.28
N SER A 333 -17.15 15.91 -35.38
CA SER A 333 -17.42 15.28 -36.68
C SER A 333 -18.85 15.58 -37.11
N ARG A 334 -19.09 15.51 -38.40
CA ARG A 334 -20.48 15.53 -38.88
C ARG A 334 -21.18 14.26 -38.43
N LEU A 335 -22.47 14.37 -38.11
CA LEU A 335 -23.30 13.21 -37.79
C LEU A 335 -23.32 12.27 -39.00
N GLN A 336 -22.71 11.11 -38.83
CA GLN A 336 -22.66 10.06 -39.86
C GLN A 336 -23.86 9.15 -39.70
N ARG A 337 -24.52 8.87 -40.81
CA ARG A 337 -25.64 7.92 -40.86
C ARG A 337 -25.24 6.74 -41.72
N SER A 338 -25.41 5.54 -41.19
CA SER A 338 -25.24 4.29 -41.90
C SER A 338 -26.49 3.43 -41.80
N TYR A 339 -26.71 2.56 -42.77
CA TYR A 339 -27.77 1.58 -42.72
C TYR A 339 -27.16 0.25 -42.27
N GLN A 340 -27.75 -0.31 -41.27
CA GLN A 340 -27.30 -1.57 -40.66
C GLN A 340 -28.45 -2.57 -40.67
N THR A 341 -28.10 -3.86 -40.57
CA THR A 341 -29.06 -4.96 -40.53
C THR A 341 -29.28 -5.42 -39.11
N GLY A 342 -30.53 -5.48 -38.71
CA GLY A 342 -31.00 -6.09 -37.45
C GLY A 342 -32.05 -7.14 -37.69
N TYR A 343 -32.70 -7.59 -36.66
CA TYR A 343 -33.75 -8.59 -36.73
C TYR A 343 -35.00 -8.09 -35.99
N GLU A 344 -36.17 -8.34 -36.57
CA GLU A 344 -37.45 -8.11 -35.93
C GLU A 344 -38.14 -9.43 -35.62
N GLN A 345 -38.54 -9.61 -34.40
CA GLN A 345 -39.28 -10.78 -33.92
C GLN A 345 -40.75 -10.68 -34.37
N TYR A 346 -41.28 -11.76 -34.96
CA TYR A 346 -42.69 -11.89 -35.26
C TYR A 346 -43.21 -13.28 -34.89
N LYS A 347 -44.50 -13.43 -34.68
CA LYS A 347 -45.16 -14.70 -34.35
C LYS A 347 -45.92 -15.24 -35.54
N VAL A 348 -45.74 -16.55 -35.80
CA VAL A 348 -46.48 -17.29 -36.82
C VAL A 348 -47.37 -18.31 -36.11
N GLU A 349 -48.69 -18.29 -36.41
CA GLU A 349 -49.61 -19.29 -35.90
C GLU A 349 -49.32 -20.62 -36.58
N ARG A 350 -49.21 -21.68 -35.79
CA ARG A 350 -49.02 -23.07 -36.23
C ARG A 350 -50.08 -23.94 -35.57
N VAL A 351 -50.38 -25.05 -36.22
CA VAL A 351 -51.25 -26.09 -35.67
C VAL A 351 -50.43 -27.36 -35.49
N ASN A 352 -50.46 -27.99 -34.33
CA ASN A 352 -49.79 -29.26 -34.09
C ASN A 352 -50.61 -30.45 -34.64
N GLU A 353 -50.04 -31.64 -34.57
CA GLU A 353 -50.66 -32.88 -35.06
C GLU A 353 -52.01 -33.20 -34.36
N GLU A 354 -52.24 -32.66 -33.18
CA GLU A 354 -53.48 -32.80 -32.40
C GLU A 354 -54.53 -31.73 -32.72
N GLY A 355 -54.26 -30.82 -33.69
CA GLY A 355 -55.18 -29.76 -34.11
C GLY A 355 -55.13 -28.49 -33.21
N LYS A 356 -54.19 -28.41 -32.25
CA LYS A 356 -54.08 -27.31 -31.32
C LYS A 356 -53.19 -26.20 -31.90
N LYS A 357 -53.68 -24.95 -31.83
CA LYS A 357 -52.96 -23.77 -32.30
C LYS A 357 -51.88 -23.36 -31.29
N TYR A 358 -50.66 -23.04 -31.78
CA TYR A 358 -49.59 -22.46 -31.02
C TYR A 358 -48.86 -21.39 -31.84
N PHE A 359 -48.11 -20.47 -31.18
CA PHE A 359 -47.37 -19.44 -31.85
C PHE A 359 -45.87 -19.80 -31.87
N GLU A 360 -45.31 -19.94 -33.08
CA GLU A 360 -43.88 -20.08 -33.30
C GLU A 360 -43.27 -18.67 -33.47
N THR A 361 -42.21 -18.38 -32.70
CA THR A 361 -41.46 -17.13 -32.83
C THR A 361 -40.46 -17.24 -33.98
N LYS A 362 -40.49 -16.25 -34.88
CA LYS A 362 -39.56 -16.15 -36.01
C LYS A 362 -38.94 -14.76 -36.04
N TYR A 363 -37.82 -14.66 -36.75
CA TYR A 363 -37.08 -13.42 -36.93
C TYR A 363 -36.96 -13.12 -38.40
N ARG A 364 -37.17 -11.85 -38.78
CA ARG A 364 -36.91 -11.37 -40.14
C ARG A 364 -35.83 -10.31 -40.11
N GLN A 365 -34.99 -10.28 -41.14
CA GLN A 365 -34.01 -9.19 -41.30
C GLN A 365 -34.72 -7.88 -41.59
N VAL A 366 -34.31 -6.85 -40.91
CA VAL A 366 -34.80 -5.47 -41.07
C VAL A 366 -33.61 -4.51 -41.09
N GLN A 367 -33.79 -3.40 -41.79
CA GLN A 367 -32.78 -2.34 -41.78
C GLN A 367 -33.11 -1.30 -40.71
N TYR A 368 -32.05 -0.80 -40.06
CA TYR A 368 -32.13 0.33 -39.15
C TYR A 368 -31.06 1.35 -39.52
N ARG A 369 -31.27 2.58 -39.08
CA ARG A 369 -30.31 3.67 -39.25
C ARG A 369 -29.46 3.79 -37.99
N GLU A 370 -28.17 3.77 -38.15
CA GLU A 370 -27.21 4.02 -37.07
C GLU A 370 -26.61 5.41 -37.31
N PHE A 371 -26.55 6.19 -36.23
CA PHE A 371 -25.99 7.52 -36.21
C PHE A 371 -24.80 7.56 -35.27
N VAL A 372 -23.68 8.07 -35.74
CA VAL A 372 -22.45 8.22 -34.98
C VAL A 372 -21.90 9.62 -35.17
N GLN A 373 -21.51 10.23 -34.06
CA GLN A 373 -20.85 11.54 -34.07
C GLN A 373 -19.76 11.53 -32.99
N ASP A 374 -18.54 11.91 -33.38
CA ASP A 374 -17.41 12.03 -32.49
C ASP A 374 -17.15 13.51 -32.18
N ALA A 375 -16.88 13.80 -30.91
CA ALA A 375 -16.44 15.09 -30.44
C ALA A 375 -15.10 14.97 -29.71
N SER A 376 -14.23 15.92 -29.86
CA SER A 376 -12.99 16.01 -29.10
C SER A 376 -12.67 17.45 -28.72
N VAL A 377 -12.03 17.60 -27.56
CA VAL A 377 -11.52 18.88 -27.08
C VAL A 377 -10.05 18.71 -26.74
N ASP A 378 -9.22 19.54 -27.31
CA ASP A 378 -7.80 19.68 -26.98
C ASP A 378 -7.62 21.03 -26.28
N ILE A 379 -7.04 21.01 -25.06
CA ILE A 379 -6.75 22.20 -24.27
C ILE A 379 -5.27 22.26 -23.93
N ALA A 380 -4.68 23.45 -23.97
CA ALA A 380 -3.35 23.69 -23.42
C ALA A 380 -3.38 24.91 -22.50
N CYS A 381 -2.72 24.76 -21.34
CA CYS A 381 -2.58 25.82 -20.36
C CYS A 381 -1.14 25.92 -19.90
N THR A 382 -0.55 27.12 -19.99
CA THR A 382 0.80 27.38 -19.50
C THR A 382 0.74 27.99 -18.12
N PHE A 383 1.37 27.32 -17.16
CA PHE A 383 1.53 27.75 -15.77
C PHE A 383 2.93 28.32 -15.58
N LYS A 384 3.05 29.41 -14.80
CA LYS A 384 4.31 30.05 -14.46
C LYS A 384 4.34 30.39 -12.97
N PHE A 385 5.41 29.98 -12.29
CA PHE A 385 5.74 30.44 -10.96
C PHE A 385 6.77 31.57 -11.05
N ILE A 386 6.45 32.71 -10.45
CA ILE A 386 7.28 33.91 -10.48
C ILE A 386 7.68 34.24 -9.05
N SER A 387 8.98 34.32 -8.78
CA SER A 387 9.50 34.77 -7.49
C SER A 387 9.02 36.19 -7.16
N THR A 388 8.45 36.38 -6.00
CA THR A 388 8.07 37.74 -5.53
C THR A 388 9.26 38.58 -5.11
N THR A 389 10.39 37.96 -4.80
CA THR A 389 11.60 38.63 -4.35
C THR A 389 12.44 39.14 -5.54
N THR A 390 12.59 38.33 -6.59
CA THR A 390 13.46 38.66 -7.73
C THR A 390 12.69 39.03 -8.98
N GLY A 391 11.40 38.68 -9.07
CA GLY A 391 10.59 38.83 -10.27
C GLY A 391 10.89 37.78 -11.38
N GLU A 392 11.82 36.89 -11.12
CA GLU A 392 12.22 35.85 -12.09
C GLU A 392 11.19 34.75 -12.20
N VAL A 393 11.08 34.15 -13.39
CA VAL A 393 10.28 32.96 -13.63
C VAL A 393 11.06 31.75 -13.06
N VAL A 394 10.59 31.23 -11.93
CA VAL A 394 11.21 30.09 -11.25
C VAL A 394 10.90 28.78 -11.99
N ALA A 395 9.67 28.65 -12.50
CA ALA A 395 9.22 27.49 -13.27
C ALA A 395 8.17 27.91 -14.28
N SER A 396 8.18 27.25 -15.44
CA SER A 396 7.14 27.41 -16.48
C SER A 396 6.88 26.07 -17.14
N GLU A 397 5.61 25.66 -17.16
CA GLU A 397 5.19 24.38 -17.74
C GLU A 397 3.88 24.54 -18.49
N THR A 398 3.75 23.84 -19.62
CA THR A 398 2.51 23.78 -20.37
C THR A 398 1.88 22.39 -20.21
N ILE A 399 0.70 22.37 -19.66
CA ILE A 399 -0.09 21.15 -19.47
C ILE A 399 -1.07 21.03 -20.64
N TYR A 400 -1.12 19.83 -21.22
CA TYR A 400 -2.02 19.46 -22.31
C TYR A 400 -3.08 18.52 -21.79
N GLY A 401 -4.34 18.80 -22.13
CA GLY A 401 -5.48 17.93 -21.83
C GLY A 401 -6.22 17.61 -23.13
N ARG A 402 -6.65 16.37 -23.27
CA ARG A 402 -7.54 15.91 -24.33
C ARG A 402 -8.70 15.15 -23.74
N ALA A 403 -9.90 15.46 -24.18
CA ALA A 403 -11.10 14.67 -23.94
C ALA A 403 -11.77 14.35 -25.27
N SER A 404 -12.33 13.14 -25.37
CA SER A 404 -13.16 12.74 -26.52
C SER A 404 -14.42 12.08 -26.01
N ASP A 405 -15.50 12.30 -26.73
CA ASP A 405 -16.80 11.68 -26.50
C ASP A 405 -17.39 11.23 -27.81
N ASN A 406 -18.25 10.23 -27.82
CA ASN A 406 -18.98 9.81 -28.96
C ASN A 406 -20.46 9.62 -28.65
N ILE A 407 -21.31 10.10 -29.55
CA ILE A 407 -22.74 9.84 -29.51
C ILE A 407 -23.02 8.76 -30.54
N ARG A 408 -23.64 7.67 -30.09
CA ARG A 408 -24.10 6.59 -30.96
C ARG A 408 -25.53 6.25 -30.60
N TYR A 409 -26.42 6.36 -31.58
CA TYR A 409 -27.81 5.96 -31.41
C TYR A 409 -28.34 5.31 -32.68
N ILE A 410 -29.45 4.61 -32.54
CA ILE A 410 -30.12 3.96 -33.66
C ILE A 410 -31.56 4.45 -33.80
N GLU A 411 -32.04 4.50 -35.03
CA GLU A 411 -33.45 4.72 -35.36
C GLU A 411 -33.96 3.53 -36.17
N TYR A 412 -35.06 2.96 -35.69
CA TYR A 412 -35.79 1.89 -36.38
C TYR A 412 -37.26 2.26 -36.53
N ASP A 413 -37.76 2.18 -37.79
CA ASP A 413 -39.13 2.60 -38.13
C ASP A 413 -40.20 1.57 -37.74
N GLY A 414 -39.82 0.38 -37.21
CA GLY A 414 -40.71 -0.67 -36.78
C GLY A 414 -40.95 -0.67 -35.27
N ASN A 415 -41.35 -1.82 -34.72
CA ASN A 415 -41.62 -1.96 -33.29
C ASN A 415 -40.32 -2.19 -32.50
N ALA A 416 -39.87 -1.16 -31.80
CA ALA A 416 -38.62 -1.19 -31.02
C ALA A 416 -38.58 -2.34 -29.98
N SER A 417 -39.73 -2.73 -29.40
CA SER A 417 -39.78 -3.84 -28.43
C SER A 417 -39.55 -5.24 -29.04
N LYS A 418 -39.57 -5.33 -30.37
CA LYS A 418 -39.37 -6.58 -31.12
C LYS A 418 -38.07 -6.53 -31.94
N PHE A 419 -37.28 -5.48 -31.80
CA PHE A 419 -36.06 -5.27 -32.54
C PHE A 419 -34.84 -5.83 -31.78
N TYR A 420 -33.95 -6.50 -32.51
CA TYR A 420 -32.71 -7.09 -32.01
C TYR A 420 -31.54 -6.72 -32.91
N LEU A 421 -30.42 -6.31 -32.34
CA LEU A 421 -29.18 -6.09 -33.06
C LEU A 421 -28.55 -7.43 -33.50
N ALA A 422 -27.92 -7.45 -34.67
CA ALA A 422 -27.15 -8.60 -35.12
C ALA A 422 -25.94 -8.81 -34.16
N GLY A 423 -25.91 -9.95 -33.49
CA GLY A 423 -24.82 -10.28 -32.56
C GLY A 423 -25.25 -10.54 -31.11
N ASN A 424 -26.47 -10.21 -30.70
CA ASN A 424 -27.02 -10.56 -29.38
C ASN A 424 -27.99 -11.78 -29.50
N SER A 425 -27.46 -12.91 -29.95
CA SER A 425 -28.11 -14.21 -29.73
C SER A 425 -27.51 -14.82 -28.46
N GLY A 426 -28.09 -14.47 -27.30
CA GLY A 426 -27.86 -15.14 -26.05
C GLY A 426 -28.99 -16.09 -25.74
#